data_aea9e1a69c8f09969644c10e40618bf1
#
_entry.id   aea9e1a69c8f09969644c10e40618bf1
#
_cell.length_a   1.000
_cell.length_b   1.000
_cell.length_c   1.000
_cell.angle_alpha   90.00
_cell.angle_beta   90.00
_cell.angle_gamma   90.00
#
_symmetry.space_group_name_H-M   'P 1'
#
loop_
_entity.id
_entity.type
_entity.pdbx_description
1 polymer ?
#
loop_
_entity_poly.entity_id
_entity_poly.type
_entity_poly.pdbx_seq_one_letter_code
_entity_poly.pdbx_strand_id
1 'polypeptide(L)'
;RDKLQGNVKTTLELLRNANIKIWMLTGDKIETATCIAISTKLVARNQYIHQVAKVSSVDTARDTLVFLQSKLDCCLVIDGESLQFFFDHFRHEFIEIATQLSVVVACRCSPTQKAEVTRLIRTFTNKRVCCIGDGGNDVSMIQAANVGIGIVGKEGKQASLAADFSVTQFCHITKLLLWHGRNSYQRSAK
;
A
#
# COMPACT_ATOMS: atom_id res chain seq x y z
N ARG A 1 -16.24 15.30 -11.73
CA ARG A 1 -15.53 14.90 -10.48
C ARG A 1 -16.17 13.66 -9.86
N ASP A 2 -17.50 13.61 -9.75
CA ASP A 2 -18.20 12.50 -9.09
C ASP A 2 -18.11 11.19 -9.88
N LYS A 3 -18.07 11.24 -11.21
CA LYS A 3 -17.91 10.04 -12.05
C LYS A 3 -16.54 9.40 -11.91
N LEU A 4 -15.48 10.20 -11.83
CA LEU A 4 -14.11 9.68 -11.65
C LEU A 4 -13.94 9.05 -10.29
N GLN A 5 -14.48 9.68 -9.25
CA GLN A 5 -14.48 9.15 -7.89
C GLN A 5 -15.29 7.86 -7.79
N GLY A 6 -16.43 7.80 -8.47
CA GLY A 6 -17.25 6.59 -8.55
C GLY A 6 -16.52 5.43 -9.21
N ASN A 7 -15.79 5.68 -10.28
CA ASN A 7 -15.00 4.65 -10.97
C ASN A 7 -13.88 4.11 -10.11
N VAL A 8 -13.21 4.97 -9.33
CA VAL A 8 -12.17 4.55 -8.41
C VAL A 8 -12.72 3.65 -7.31
N LYS A 9 -13.86 4.04 -6.70
CA LYS A 9 -14.53 3.23 -5.67
C LYS A 9 -14.90 1.85 -6.21
N THR A 10 -15.50 1.80 -7.39
CA THR A 10 -15.90 0.55 -8.03
C THR A 10 -14.69 -0.31 -8.34
N THR A 11 -13.62 0.28 -8.85
CA THR A 11 -12.39 -0.42 -9.19
C THR A 11 -11.75 -1.04 -7.96
N LEU A 12 -11.64 -0.29 -6.86
CA LEU A 12 -11.05 -0.80 -5.62
C LEU A 12 -11.89 -1.94 -5.03
N GLU A 13 -13.20 -1.82 -5.09
CA GLU A 13 -14.10 -2.86 -4.63
C GLU A 13 -13.95 -4.14 -5.45
N LEU A 14 -13.88 -4.03 -6.77
CA LEU A 14 -13.63 -5.17 -7.65
C LEU A 14 -12.29 -5.84 -7.37
N LEU A 15 -11.25 -5.05 -7.15
CA LEU A 15 -9.92 -5.58 -6.83
C LEU A 15 -9.93 -6.35 -5.52
N ARG A 16 -10.59 -5.82 -4.49
CA ARG A 16 -10.72 -6.52 -3.20
C ARG A 16 -11.50 -7.81 -3.35
N ASN A 17 -12.59 -7.79 -4.11
CA ASN A 17 -13.39 -8.99 -4.36
C ASN A 17 -12.63 -10.06 -5.13
N ALA A 18 -11.65 -9.63 -5.93
CA ALA A 18 -10.74 -10.53 -6.64
C ALA A 18 -9.57 -11.02 -5.78
N ASN A 19 -9.59 -10.73 -4.48
CA ASN A 19 -8.53 -11.09 -3.52
C ASN A 19 -7.18 -10.42 -3.84
N ILE A 20 -7.24 -9.18 -4.32
CA ILE A 20 -6.06 -8.36 -4.53
C ILE A 20 -5.75 -7.61 -3.24
N LYS A 21 -4.52 -7.72 -2.74
CA LYS A 21 -4.05 -6.92 -1.61
C LYS A 21 -3.69 -5.53 -2.08
N ILE A 22 -4.04 -4.52 -1.29
CA ILE A 22 -3.85 -3.13 -1.66
C ILE A 22 -3.17 -2.38 -0.52
N TRP A 23 -2.04 -1.78 -0.82
CA TRP A 23 -1.38 -0.83 0.08
C TRP A 23 -1.40 0.55 -0.54
N MET A 24 -1.77 1.56 0.24
CA MET A 24 -1.64 2.96 -0.14
C MET A 24 -0.42 3.54 0.55
N LEU A 25 0.50 4.11 -0.23
CA LEU A 25 1.70 4.75 0.30
C LEU A 25 1.64 6.24 -0.02
N THR A 26 1.73 7.09 1.01
CA THR A 26 1.59 8.53 0.83
C THR A 26 2.52 9.31 1.74
N GLY A 27 2.89 10.51 1.32
CA GLY A 27 3.58 11.47 2.17
C GLY A 27 2.66 12.28 3.07
N ASP A 28 1.34 12.14 2.90
CA ASP A 28 0.35 12.90 3.68
C ASP A 28 0.35 12.49 5.15
N LYS A 29 -0.22 13.37 5.99
CA LYS A 29 -0.41 13.06 7.42
C LYS A 29 -1.47 11.99 7.60
N ILE A 30 -1.45 11.37 8.79
CA ILE A 30 -2.32 10.25 9.12
C ILE A 30 -3.81 10.60 8.96
N GLU A 31 -4.21 11.80 9.34
CA GLU A 31 -5.61 12.24 9.24
C GLU A 31 -6.06 12.31 7.78
N THR A 32 -5.24 12.90 6.93
CA THR A 32 -5.53 13.03 5.49
C THR A 32 -5.57 11.66 4.82
N ALA A 33 -4.58 10.82 5.11
CA ALA A 33 -4.50 9.47 4.55
C ALA A 33 -5.72 8.63 4.96
N THR A 34 -6.13 8.72 6.24
CA THR A 34 -7.29 8.01 6.74
C THR A 34 -8.58 8.47 6.04
N CYS A 35 -8.74 9.79 5.87
CA CYS A 35 -9.89 10.34 5.15
C CYS A 35 -9.96 9.86 3.70
N ILE A 36 -8.84 9.83 3.02
CA ILE A 36 -8.76 9.34 1.64
C ILE A 36 -9.13 7.86 1.58
N ALA A 37 -8.61 7.06 2.49
CA ALA A 37 -8.88 5.62 2.54
C ALA A 37 -10.37 5.34 2.75
N ILE A 38 -11.03 6.11 3.60
CA ILE A 38 -12.47 5.98 3.87
C ILE A 38 -13.28 6.46 2.66
N SER A 39 -12.98 7.64 2.14
CA SER A 39 -13.78 8.27 1.07
C SER A 39 -13.68 7.51 -0.26
N THR A 40 -12.57 6.85 -0.51
CA THR A 40 -12.37 6.05 -1.73
C THR A 40 -12.84 4.62 -1.61
N LYS A 41 -13.37 4.23 -0.45
CA LYS A 41 -13.79 2.84 -0.16
C LYS A 41 -12.63 1.84 -0.19
N LEU A 42 -11.40 2.31 -0.02
CA LEU A 42 -10.26 1.44 0.22
C LEU A 42 -10.47 0.67 1.53
N VAL A 43 -11.02 1.35 2.52
CA VAL A 43 -11.48 0.73 3.77
C VAL A 43 -12.94 0.32 3.57
N ALA A 44 -13.23 -0.94 3.85
CA ALA A 44 -14.60 -1.47 3.75
C ALA A 44 -15.49 -0.91 4.85
N ARG A 45 -16.80 -0.90 4.58
CA ARG A 45 -17.80 -0.49 5.58
C ARG A 45 -17.68 -1.39 6.80
N ASN A 46 -17.67 -0.79 7.99
CA ASN A 46 -17.54 -1.48 9.27
C ASN A 46 -16.19 -2.17 9.50
N GLN A 47 -15.20 -1.93 8.63
CA GLN A 47 -13.86 -2.44 8.85
C GLN A 47 -13.17 -1.63 9.95
N TYR A 48 -12.57 -2.33 10.91
CA TYR A 48 -11.81 -1.69 11.97
C TYR A 48 -10.53 -1.06 11.40
N ILE A 49 -10.27 0.18 11.78
CA ILE A 49 -9.04 0.90 11.39
C ILE A 49 -8.15 0.95 12.63
N HIS A 50 -6.97 0.35 12.51
CA HIS A 50 -5.97 0.39 13.58
C HIS A 50 -4.87 1.38 13.20
N GLN A 51 -4.78 2.47 13.97
CA GLN A 51 -3.74 3.48 13.73
C GLN A 51 -2.51 3.19 14.58
N VAL A 52 -1.36 3.18 13.93
CA VAL A 52 -0.05 2.95 14.56
C VAL A 52 0.86 4.13 14.21
N ALA A 53 1.18 4.94 15.19
CA ALA A 53 1.98 6.15 14.99
C ALA A 53 3.01 6.30 16.10
N LYS A 54 4.16 6.88 15.73
CA LYS A 54 5.23 7.25 16.67
C LYS A 54 5.74 6.08 17.52
N VAL A 55 5.78 4.90 16.95
CA VAL A 55 6.33 3.73 17.62
C VAL A 55 7.85 3.90 17.74
N SER A 56 8.34 3.86 18.97
CA SER A 56 9.76 4.06 19.27
C SER A 56 10.30 3.08 20.31
N SER A 57 9.50 2.12 20.74
CA SER A 57 9.95 1.10 21.70
C SER A 57 9.64 -0.30 21.20
N VAL A 58 10.52 -1.24 21.55
CA VAL A 58 10.37 -2.65 21.20
C VAL A 58 9.10 -3.24 21.81
N ASP A 59 8.77 -2.86 23.04
CA ASP A 59 7.57 -3.37 23.71
C ASP A 59 6.29 -2.94 23.00
N THR A 60 6.17 -1.66 22.63
CA THR A 60 5.03 -1.15 21.88
C THR A 60 4.92 -1.84 20.52
N ALA A 61 6.04 -2.01 19.82
CA ALA A 61 6.07 -2.68 18.53
C ALA A 61 5.61 -4.13 18.65
N ARG A 62 6.08 -4.84 19.67
CA ARG A 62 5.69 -6.23 19.90
C ARG A 62 4.21 -6.36 20.20
N ASP A 63 3.66 -5.48 21.04
CA ASP A 63 2.24 -5.45 21.35
C ASP A 63 1.39 -5.19 20.10
N THR A 64 1.85 -4.30 19.23
CA THR A 64 1.21 -4.01 17.95
C THR A 64 1.17 -5.26 17.07
N LEU A 65 2.28 -6.00 16.98
CA LEU A 65 2.34 -7.23 16.18
C LEU A 65 1.37 -8.28 16.70
N VAL A 66 1.30 -8.44 18.03
CA VAL A 66 0.35 -9.38 18.66
C VAL A 66 -1.09 -8.99 18.31
N PHE A 67 -1.40 -7.71 18.42
CA PHE A 67 -2.75 -7.21 18.09
C PHE A 67 -3.09 -7.48 16.62
N LEU A 68 -2.20 -7.13 15.70
CA LEU A 68 -2.43 -7.31 14.27
C LEU A 68 -2.60 -8.77 13.91
N GLN A 69 -1.82 -9.66 14.51
CA GLN A 69 -1.94 -11.09 14.31
C GLN A 69 -3.32 -11.62 14.72
N SER A 70 -3.90 -11.01 15.76
CA SER A 70 -5.24 -11.39 16.25
C SER A 70 -6.38 -10.78 15.43
N LYS A 71 -6.10 -9.78 14.58
CA LYS A 71 -7.14 -9.05 13.84
C LYS A 71 -6.68 -8.76 12.40
N LEU A 72 -6.49 -9.82 11.64
CA LEU A 72 -5.99 -9.72 10.26
C LEU A 72 -6.99 -9.07 9.28
N ASP A 73 -8.25 -8.92 9.69
CA ASP A 73 -9.27 -8.27 8.88
C ASP A 73 -9.30 -6.74 9.03
N CYS A 74 -8.43 -6.16 9.85
CA CYS A 74 -8.39 -4.72 10.04
C CYS A 74 -7.67 -4.00 8.89
N CYS A 75 -7.90 -2.70 8.80
CA CYS A 75 -7.07 -1.80 8.01
C CYS A 75 -5.99 -1.23 8.92
N LEU A 76 -4.74 -1.42 8.58
CA LEU A 76 -3.62 -0.82 9.29
C LEU A 76 -3.30 0.54 8.68
N VAL A 77 -3.33 1.59 9.50
CA VAL A 77 -2.83 2.91 9.14
C VAL A 77 -1.57 3.17 9.96
N ILE A 78 -0.43 3.31 9.30
CA ILE A 78 0.86 3.37 9.96
C ILE A 78 1.70 4.53 9.40
N ASP A 79 2.36 5.30 10.26
CA ASP A 79 3.25 6.36 9.80
C ASP A 79 4.64 5.83 9.42
N GLY A 80 5.36 6.62 8.63
CA GLY A 80 6.67 6.22 8.13
C GLY A 80 7.70 5.96 9.24
N GLU A 81 7.62 6.70 10.33
CA GLU A 81 8.51 6.51 11.48
C GLU A 81 8.30 5.14 12.12
N SER A 82 7.05 4.78 12.38
CA SER A 82 6.72 3.46 12.93
C SER A 82 7.07 2.34 11.97
N LEU A 83 6.78 2.53 10.69
CA LEU A 83 7.12 1.57 9.65
C LEU A 83 8.62 1.29 9.62
N GLN A 84 9.43 2.34 9.70
CA GLN A 84 10.89 2.20 9.74
C GLN A 84 11.35 1.46 11.00
N PHE A 85 10.71 1.73 12.15
CA PHE A 85 11.02 1.04 13.39
C PHE A 85 10.78 -0.48 13.26
N PHE A 86 9.64 -0.86 12.65
CA PHE A 86 9.37 -2.27 12.40
C PHE A 86 10.39 -2.90 11.45
N PHE A 87 10.78 -2.19 10.40
CA PHE A 87 11.79 -2.71 9.46
C PHE A 87 13.15 -2.87 10.12
N ASP A 88 13.50 -2.00 11.05
CA ASP A 88 14.80 -2.06 11.73
C ASP A 88 14.83 -3.16 12.79
N HIS A 89 13.73 -3.44 13.46
CA HIS A 89 13.70 -4.33 14.63
C HIS A 89 12.91 -5.61 14.42
N PHE A 90 11.89 -5.61 13.55
CA PHE A 90 10.97 -6.74 13.35
C PHE A 90 10.63 -6.92 11.88
N ARG A 91 11.58 -6.77 11.00
CA ARG A 91 11.33 -6.74 9.55
C ARG A 91 10.54 -7.94 9.06
N HIS A 92 11.01 -9.14 9.35
CA HIS A 92 10.40 -10.37 8.88
C HIS A 92 9.00 -10.57 9.46
N GLU A 93 8.88 -10.42 10.77
CA GLU A 93 7.62 -10.61 11.48
C GLU A 93 6.57 -9.61 11.03
N PHE A 94 6.97 -8.35 10.85
CA PHE A 94 6.06 -7.30 10.42
C PHE A 94 5.57 -7.53 8.98
N ILE A 95 6.46 -7.82 8.06
CA ILE A 95 6.09 -8.05 6.64
C ILE A 95 5.19 -9.28 6.54
N GLU A 96 5.47 -10.33 7.28
CA GLU A 96 4.64 -11.54 7.29
C GLU A 96 3.20 -11.24 7.72
N ILE A 97 3.03 -10.46 8.79
CA ILE A 97 1.70 -10.09 9.27
C ILE A 97 1.04 -9.07 8.34
N ALA A 98 1.75 -8.02 7.98
CA ALA A 98 1.20 -6.91 7.20
C ALA A 98 0.73 -7.35 5.81
N THR A 99 1.42 -8.28 5.17
CA THR A 99 1.02 -8.79 3.86
C THR A 99 -0.23 -9.67 3.91
N GLN A 100 -0.63 -10.12 5.09
CA GLN A 100 -1.89 -10.84 5.28
C GLN A 100 -3.08 -9.91 5.48
N LEU A 101 -2.84 -8.68 5.90
CA LEU A 101 -3.91 -7.70 6.07
C LEU A 101 -4.52 -7.34 4.71
N SER A 102 -5.83 -7.09 4.69
CA SER A 102 -6.49 -6.74 3.43
C SER A 102 -6.05 -5.38 2.90
N VAL A 103 -5.83 -4.41 3.78
CA VAL A 103 -5.46 -3.04 3.43
C VAL A 103 -4.46 -2.49 4.42
N VAL A 104 -3.41 -1.85 3.90
CA VAL A 104 -2.45 -1.08 4.69
C VAL A 104 -2.34 0.31 4.08
N VAL A 105 -2.42 1.32 4.92
CA VAL A 105 -2.23 2.73 4.55
C VAL A 105 -0.99 3.22 5.27
N ALA A 106 0.09 3.43 4.53
CA ALA A 106 1.33 3.98 5.05
C ALA A 106 1.38 5.47 4.75
N CYS A 107 1.46 6.29 5.79
CA CYS A 107 1.44 7.74 5.69
C CYS A 107 2.79 8.33 6.09
N ARG A 108 3.04 9.58 5.74
CA ARG A 108 4.31 10.28 5.99
C ARG A 108 5.53 9.49 5.51
N CYS A 109 5.38 8.83 4.37
CA CYS A 109 6.46 8.05 3.78
C CYS A 109 7.33 8.91 2.86
N SER A 110 8.64 8.75 2.97
CA SER A 110 9.58 9.33 2.02
C SER A 110 9.58 8.55 0.70
N PRO A 111 10.05 9.13 -0.41
CA PRO A 111 10.20 8.40 -1.66
C PRO A 111 11.08 7.15 -1.55
N THR A 112 12.18 7.23 -0.81
CA THR A 112 13.07 6.10 -0.54
C THR A 112 12.34 4.99 0.18
N GLN A 113 11.55 5.33 1.18
CA GLN A 113 10.78 4.37 1.97
C GLN A 113 9.71 3.67 1.14
N LYS A 114 9.04 4.40 0.26
CA LYS A 114 8.06 3.80 -0.67
C LYS A 114 8.70 2.75 -1.57
N ALA A 115 9.87 3.04 -2.11
CA ALA A 115 10.62 2.08 -2.94
C ALA A 115 11.07 0.87 -2.13
N GLU A 116 11.54 1.07 -0.91
CA GLU A 116 11.95 -0.02 -0.01
C GLU A 116 10.78 -0.95 0.30
N VAL A 117 9.62 -0.40 0.63
CA VAL A 117 8.39 -1.18 0.88
C VAL A 117 8.06 -2.04 -0.34
N THR A 118 8.11 -1.46 -1.52
CA THR A 118 7.82 -2.17 -2.77
C THR A 118 8.76 -3.36 -2.96
N ARG A 119 10.05 -3.17 -2.77
CA ARG A 119 11.04 -4.24 -2.88
C ARG A 119 10.83 -5.33 -1.84
N LEU A 120 10.52 -4.95 -0.61
CA LEU A 120 10.28 -5.91 0.47
C LEU A 120 9.06 -6.78 0.18
N ILE A 121 7.98 -6.18 -0.30
CA ILE A 121 6.76 -6.94 -0.67
C ILE A 121 7.06 -7.91 -1.79
N ARG A 122 7.77 -7.48 -2.84
CA ARG A 122 8.15 -8.36 -3.95
C ARG A 122 8.97 -9.55 -3.47
N THR A 123 9.99 -9.27 -2.67
CA THR A 123 10.92 -10.30 -2.19
C THR A 123 10.22 -11.27 -1.26
N PHE A 124 9.44 -10.76 -0.32
CA PHE A 124 8.81 -11.59 0.70
C PHE A 124 7.66 -12.44 0.11
N THR A 125 6.78 -11.82 -0.66
CA THR A 125 5.61 -12.52 -1.20
C THR A 125 5.93 -13.37 -2.42
N ASN A 126 7.02 -13.06 -3.11
CA ASN A 126 7.35 -13.64 -4.42
C ASN A 126 6.20 -13.51 -5.42
N LYS A 127 5.42 -12.45 -5.29
CA LYS A 127 4.29 -12.12 -6.17
C LYS A 127 4.66 -10.98 -7.11
N ARG A 128 3.92 -10.88 -8.21
CA ARG A 128 4.07 -9.73 -9.10
C ARG A 128 3.36 -8.54 -8.47
N VAL A 129 4.11 -7.49 -8.25
CA VAL A 129 3.62 -6.25 -7.61
C VAL A 129 3.43 -5.18 -8.68
N CYS A 130 2.23 -4.63 -8.72
CA CYS A 130 1.90 -3.49 -9.56
C CYS A 130 1.93 -2.23 -8.70
N CYS A 131 2.58 -1.19 -9.19
CA CYS A 131 2.63 0.11 -8.53
C CYS A 131 1.94 1.14 -9.40
N ILE A 132 1.09 1.94 -8.77
CA ILE A 132 0.44 3.09 -9.41
C ILE A 132 0.95 4.36 -8.71
N GLY A 133 1.50 5.29 -9.48
CA GLY A 133 2.02 6.54 -8.93
C GLY A 133 1.80 7.71 -9.87
N ASP A 134 1.75 8.93 -9.32
CA ASP A 134 1.38 10.12 -10.07
C ASP A 134 2.37 11.28 -10.01
N GLY A 135 3.44 11.17 -9.29
CA GLY A 135 4.38 12.27 -9.13
C GLY A 135 5.83 11.87 -9.33
N GLY A 136 6.71 12.88 -9.46
CA GLY A 136 8.14 12.67 -9.56
C GLY A 136 8.71 11.91 -8.36
N ASN A 137 8.08 12.05 -7.21
CA ASN A 137 8.47 11.34 -5.99
C ASN A 137 8.23 9.83 -6.06
N ASP A 138 7.45 9.35 -7.01
CA ASP A 138 7.08 7.95 -7.13
C ASP A 138 7.91 7.19 -8.16
N VAL A 139 8.85 7.83 -8.82
CA VAL A 139 9.68 7.20 -9.86
C VAL A 139 10.40 5.97 -9.31
N SER A 140 11.07 6.10 -8.16
CA SER A 140 11.79 4.98 -7.53
C SER A 140 10.86 3.85 -7.14
N MET A 141 9.67 4.18 -6.63
CA MET A 141 8.66 3.20 -6.25
C MET A 141 8.15 2.44 -7.48
N ILE A 142 7.84 3.15 -8.56
CA ILE A 142 7.37 2.55 -9.81
C ILE A 142 8.43 1.62 -10.40
N GLN A 143 9.69 2.04 -10.39
CA GLN A 143 10.79 1.22 -10.90
C GLN A 143 11.06 -0.01 -10.03
N ALA A 144 10.75 0.05 -8.75
CA ALA A 144 10.92 -1.08 -7.84
C ALA A 144 9.84 -2.17 -8.03
N ALA A 145 8.73 -1.85 -8.66
CA ALA A 145 7.64 -2.80 -8.91
C ALA A 145 7.90 -3.66 -10.15
N ASN A 146 7.17 -4.77 -10.27
CA ASN A 146 7.19 -5.60 -11.48
C ASN A 146 6.49 -4.89 -12.65
N VAL A 147 5.39 -4.19 -12.34
CA VAL A 147 4.63 -3.41 -13.30
C VAL A 147 4.40 -2.03 -12.70
N GLY A 148 4.79 -1.00 -13.41
CA GLY A 148 4.59 0.37 -12.99
C GLY A 148 3.57 1.07 -13.88
N ILE A 149 2.59 1.73 -13.25
CA ILE A 149 1.60 2.55 -13.93
C ILE A 149 1.76 3.98 -13.46
N GLY A 150 2.09 4.88 -14.38
CA GLY A 150 2.19 6.29 -14.09
C GLY A 150 0.89 7.01 -14.42
N ILE A 151 0.41 7.81 -13.46
CA ILE A 151 -0.76 8.65 -13.69
C ILE A 151 -0.27 9.99 -14.27
N VAL A 152 -0.80 10.36 -15.42
CA VAL A 152 -0.42 11.61 -16.08
C VAL A 152 -1.26 12.73 -15.50
N GLY A 153 -0.59 13.68 -14.85
CA GLY A 153 -1.17 14.92 -14.35
C GLY A 153 -0.18 16.05 -14.55
N LYS A 154 -0.46 17.21 -13.98
CA LYS A 154 0.43 18.38 -14.11
C LYS A 154 1.83 18.09 -13.56
N GLU A 155 1.95 17.21 -12.58
CA GLU A 155 3.22 16.85 -11.94
C GLU A 155 3.65 15.41 -12.24
N GLY A 156 2.88 14.67 -13.04
CA GLY A 156 3.09 13.25 -13.26
C GLY A 156 4.03 12.88 -14.41
N LYS A 157 4.63 13.87 -15.05
CA LYS A 157 5.45 13.63 -16.25
C LYS A 157 6.65 12.71 -16.01
N GLN A 158 7.34 12.89 -14.89
CA GLN A 158 8.50 12.07 -14.56
C GLN A 158 8.12 10.65 -14.21
N ALA A 159 7.01 10.49 -13.48
CA ALA A 159 6.50 9.16 -13.14
C ALA A 159 6.07 8.40 -14.39
N SER A 160 5.40 9.05 -15.34
CA SER A 160 4.98 8.40 -16.58
C SER A 160 6.16 8.00 -17.47
N LEU A 161 7.28 8.71 -17.42
CA LEU A 161 8.49 8.33 -18.15
C LEU A 161 9.15 7.06 -17.60
N ALA A 162 8.98 6.80 -16.29
CA ALA A 162 9.53 5.62 -15.64
C ALA A 162 8.58 4.42 -15.68
N ALA A 163 7.32 4.64 -15.98
CA ALA A 163 6.30 3.60 -15.95
C ALA A 163 6.27 2.79 -17.26
N ASP A 164 5.86 1.54 -17.15
CA ASP A 164 5.68 0.67 -18.32
C ASP A 164 4.54 1.17 -19.22
N PHE A 165 3.52 1.78 -18.61
CA PHE A 165 2.44 2.45 -19.33
C PHE A 165 1.79 3.50 -18.41
N SER A 166 1.00 4.41 -19.01
CA SER A 166 0.41 5.56 -18.31
C SER A 166 -1.11 5.54 -18.39
N VAL A 167 -1.75 6.00 -17.31
CA VAL A 167 -3.20 6.14 -17.20
C VAL A 167 -3.55 7.56 -16.79
N THR A 168 -4.43 8.22 -17.54
CA THR A 168 -4.71 9.64 -17.36
C THR A 168 -5.73 9.98 -16.28
N GLN A 169 -6.46 9.00 -15.73
CA GLN A 169 -7.64 9.29 -14.93
C GLN A 169 -7.75 8.60 -13.57
N PHE A 170 -6.70 8.04 -13.07
CA PHE A 170 -6.70 7.44 -11.73
C PHE A 170 -6.19 8.44 -10.69
N CYS A 171 -6.50 9.72 -10.89
CA CYS A 171 -5.73 10.83 -10.32
C CYS A 171 -6.03 11.18 -8.87
N HIS A 172 -6.92 10.50 -8.19
CA HIS A 172 -7.23 10.82 -6.79
C HIS A 172 -6.73 9.79 -5.81
N ILE A 173 -6.30 8.64 -6.30
CA ILE A 173 -5.64 7.61 -5.50
C ILE A 173 -4.25 7.43 -6.07
N THR A 174 -3.31 7.97 -5.42
CA THR A 174 -2.10 8.35 -6.09
C THR A 174 -0.99 7.35 -6.00
N LYS A 175 -0.97 6.50 -4.98
CA LYS A 175 0.21 5.67 -4.72
C LYS A 175 -0.25 4.34 -4.15
N LEU A 176 -0.48 3.39 -5.04
CA LEU A 176 -0.98 2.09 -4.65
C LEU A 176 0.02 0.99 -5.01
N LEU A 177 0.14 0.03 -4.14
CA LEU A 177 0.77 -1.25 -4.42
C LEU A 177 -0.31 -2.33 -4.44
N LEU A 178 -0.29 -3.15 -5.47
CA LEU A 178 -1.27 -4.19 -5.69
C LEU A 178 -0.57 -5.51 -5.95
N TRP A 179 -1.06 -6.57 -5.32
CA TRP A 179 -0.60 -7.91 -5.64
C TRP A 179 -1.71 -8.91 -5.32
N HIS A 180 -1.63 -10.09 -5.95
CA HIS A 180 -2.63 -11.12 -5.75
C HIS A 180 -2.43 -11.82 -4.41
N GLY A 181 -3.48 -11.83 -3.57
CA GLY A 181 -3.41 -12.41 -2.23
C GLY A 181 -3.47 -13.93 -2.19
N ARG A 182 -3.86 -14.58 -3.29
CA ARG A 182 -3.90 -16.04 -3.33
C ARG A 182 -2.51 -16.64 -3.34
N ASN A 183 -2.35 -17.73 -2.62
CA ASN A 183 -1.14 -18.51 -2.69
C ASN A 183 -1.12 -19.26 -4.02
N SER A 184 -0.17 -18.89 -4.92
CA SER A 184 0.01 -19.58 -6.21
C SER A 184 0.96 -20.77 -6.11
N TYR A 185 1.39 -21.11 -4.90
CA TYR A 185 2.35 -22.18 -4.66
C TYR A 185 1.90 -23.54 -5.22
N GLN A 186 0.59 -23.80 -5.20
CA GLN A 186 0.04 -25.06 -5.70
C GLN A 186 0.26 -25.28 -7.20
N ARG A 187 0.53 -24.22 -7.97
CA ARG A 187 0.80 -24.33 -9.40
C ARG A 187 2.23 -24.74 -9.72
N SER A 188 3.15 -24.47 -8.81
CA SER A 188 4.55 -24.82 -9.02
C SER A 188 4.92 -26.21 -8.50
N ALA A 189 4.02 -26.88 -7.80
CA ALA A 189 4.21 -28.22 -7.26
C ALA A 189 3.84 -29.33 -8.27
N LYS A 190 3.46 -28.97 -9.48
CA LYS A 190 3.21 -29.89 -10.59
C LYS A 190 4.44 -29.93 -11.49
#